data_95cbd7c6db79fe27185532c22b228123
#
_entry.id   95cbd7c6db79fe27185532c22b228123
#
_cell.length_a   1.000
_cell.length_b   1.000
_cell.length_c   1.000
_cell.angle_alpha   90.00
_cell.angle_beta   90.00
_cell.angle_gamma   90.00
#
_symmetry.space_group_name_H-M   'P 1'
#
loop_
_entity.id
_entity.type
_entity.pdbx_description
1 polymer ?
#
loop_
_entity_poly.entity_id
_entity_poly.type
_entity_poly.pdbx_seq_one_letter_code
_entity_poly.pdbx_strand_id
1 'polypeptide(L)'
;MSSDRIQLSKDVLVTANSLRNNNLQKRNLKEVITDIIRRINQELITTHREGSHHIITTMPITFSIPNMSNTDSQRYIYASVIDELISKDYRIWIAPGKDVCKIKITWMSPEDETEIKYQMQLIAKHTKKF
;
A
#
# COMPACT_ATOMS: atom_id res chain seq x y z
N MET A 1 -2.46 49.57 -3.43
CA MET A 1 -3.47 48.84 -2.71
C MET A 1 -3.92 47.63 -3.47
N SER A 2 -4.56 47.83 -4.62
CA SER A 2 -5.00 46.70 -5.45
C SER A 2 -3.85 45.85 -5.93
N SER A 3 -2.70 46.51 -6.24
CA SER A 3 -1.53 45.79 -6.75
C SER A 3 -0.96 44.79 -5.72
N ASP A 4 -1.01 45.15 -4.44
CA ASP A 4 -0.51 44.27 -3.40
C ASP A 4 -1.38 43.02 -3.29
N ARG A 5 -2.69 43.15 -3.40
CA ARG A 5 -3.62 41.99 -3.39
C ARG A 5 -3.38 41.11 -4.60
N ILE A 6 -3.17 41.71 -5.74
CA ILE A 6 -2.90 40.97 -6.98
C ILE A 6 -1.61 40.17 -6.84
N GLN A 7 -0.57 40.80 -6.26
CA GLN A 7 0.69 40.12 -6.03
C GLN A 7 0.55 38.93 -5.06
N LEU A 8 -0.18 39.13 -3.98
CA LEU A 8 -0.44 38.05 -3.02
C LEU A 8 -1.15 36.91 -3.70
N SER A 9 -2.15 37.17 -4.53
CA SER A 9 -2.86 36.14 -5.26
C SER A 9 -1.94 35.36 -6.19
N LYS A 10 -1.00 36.06 -6.87
CA LYS A 10 -0.05 35.41 -7.74
C LYS A 10 0.90 34.50 -6.99
N ASP A 11 1.28 34.86 -5.77
CA ASP A 11 2.23 34.10 -4.96
C ASP A 11 1.56 32.89 -4.31
N VAL A 12 0.25 32.98 -4.03
CA VAL A 12 -0.46 31.96 -3.26
C VAL A 12 -1.20 30.98 -4.16
N LEU A 13 -1.77 31.48 -5.26
CA LEU A 13 -2.57 30.65 -6.14
C LEU A 13 -1.71 29.95 -7.19
N VAL A 14 -1.94 28.64 -7.31
CA VAL A 14 -1.34 27.86 -8.39
C VAL A 14 -2.01 28.27 -9.70
N THR A 15 -1.24 28.39 -10.77
CA THR A 15 -1.79 28.75 -12.08
C THR A 15 -2.56 27.56 -12.66
N ALA A 16 -3.56 27.89 -13.49
CA ALA A 16 -4.30 26.88 -14.21
C ALA A 16 -3.40 26.05 -15.12
N ASN A 17 -2.36 26.67 -15.66
CA ASN A 17 -1.42 25.98 -16.52
C ASN A 17 -0.61 24.93 -15.75
N SER A 18 -0.18 25.24 -14.54
CA SER A 18 0.51 24.29 -13.67
C SER A 18 -0.38 23.10 -13.36
N LEU A 19 -1.64 23.33 -13.07
CA LEU A 19 -2.59 22.26 -12.80
C LEU A 19 -2.81 21.38 -14.02
N ARG A 20 -2.94 21.99 -15.19
CA ARG A 20 -3.14 21.24 -16.44
C ARG A 20 -1.95 20.38 -16.80
N ASN A 21 -0.74 20.82 -16.48
CA ASN A 21 0.46 20.03 -16.73
C ASN A 21 0.55 18.81 -15.80
N ASN A 22 -0.26 18.79 -14.76
CA ASN A 22 -0.45 17.61 -13.93
C ASN A 22 0.80 17.10 -13.21
N ASN A 23 1.84 17.91 -13.11
CA ASN A 23 3.05 17.48 -12.41
C ASN A 23 2.81 17.33 -10.92
N LEU A 24 2.00 18.22 -10.35
CA LEU A 24 1.66 18.18 -8.93
C LEU A 24 0.85 16.93 -8.59
N GLN A 25 -0.16 16.60 -9.41
CA GLN A 25 -0.98 15.41 -9.19
C GLN A 25 -0.16 14.13 -9.32
N LYS A 26 0.67 14.04 -10.35
CA LYS A 26 1.55 12.89 -10.55
C LYS A 26 2.52 12.71 -9.40
N ARG A 27 3.07 13.82 -8.89
CA ARG A 27 3.98 13.80 -7.76
C ARG A 27 3.29 13.28 -6.52
N ASN A 28 2.07 13.77 -6.23
CA ASN A 28 1.32 13.34 -5.05
C ASN A 28 1.01 11.85 -5.10
N LEU A 29 0.57 11.34 -6.24
CA LEU A 29 0.35 9.91 -6.42
C LEU A 29 1.64 9.11 -6.18
N LYS A 30 2.72 9.54 -6.81
CA LYS A 30 4.01 8.88 -6.69
C LYS A 30 4.51 8.88 -5.26
N GLU A 31 4.36 10.01 -4.56
CA GLU A 31 4.76 10.14 -3.16
C GLU A 31 3.98 9.19 -2.27
N VAL A 32 2.66 9.14 -2.44
CA VAL A 32 1.81 8.25 -1.64
C VAL A 32 2.18 6.79 -1.87
N ILE A 33 2.34 6.38 -3.13
CA ILE A 33 2.72 5.02 -3.47
C ILE A 33 4.09 4.68 -2.89
N THR A 34 5.05 5.57 -3.04
CA THR A 34 6.40 5.39 -2.52
C THR A 34 6.40 5.24 -1.01
N ASP A 35 5.63 6.05 -0.30
CA ASP A 35 5.54 5.99 1.16
C ASP A 35 4.94 4.66 1.63
N ILE A 36 3.89 4.19 0.95
CA ILE A 36 3.27 2.91 1.28
C ILE A 36 4.27 1.77 1.06
N ILE A 37 4.94 1.75 -0.08
CA ILE A 37 5.92 0.71 -0.40
C ILE A 37 7.09 0.74 0.59
N ARG A 38 7.56 1.92 0.95
CA ARG A 38 8.64 2.06 1.92
C ARG A 38 8.25 1.50 3.28
N ARG A 39 7.05 1.80 3.75
CA ARG A 39 6.53 1.27 5.01
C ARG A 39 6.43 -0.26 4.96
N ILE A 40 5.86 -0.79 3.90
CA ILE A 40 5.75 -2.24 3.72
C ILE A 40 7.13 -2.89 3.70
N ASN A 41 8.08 -2.30 2.98
CA ASN A 41 9.44 -2.81 2.90
C ASN A 41 10.10 -2.89 4.28
N GLN A 42 9.92 -1.87 5.11
CA GLN A 42 10.45 -1.90 6.48
C GLN A 42 9.82 -3.01 7.32
N GLU A 43 8.50 -3.19 7.19
CA GLU A 43 7.81 -4.26 7.90
C GLU A 43 8.28 -5.64 7.43
N LEU A 44 8.50 -5.82 6.13
CA LEU A 44 9.02 -7.07 5.58
C LEU A 44 10.39 -7.40 6.14
N ILE A 45 11.30 -6.43 6.15
CA ILE A 45 12.66 -6.62 6.64
C ILE A 45 12.65 -6.96 8.13
N THR A 46 11.92 -6.20 8.92
CA THR A 46 11.84 -6.41 10.37
C THR A 46 11.28 -7.78 10.69
N THR A 47 10.18 -8.14 10.04
CA THR A 47 9.49 -9.41 10.27
C THR A 47 10.34 -10.59 9.82
N HIS A 48 11.04 -10.47 8.72
CA HIS A 48 11.97 -11.50 8.24
C HIS A 48 13.10 -11.74 9.25
N ARG A 49 13.64 -10.68 9.82
CA ARG A 49 14.69 -10.80 10.86
C ARG A 49 14.19 -11.51 12.10
N GLU A 50 12.89 -11.41 12.39
CA GLU A 50 12.25 -12.09 13.51
C GLU A 50 11.90 -13.53 13.20
N GLY A 51 12.19 -14.01 11.99
CA GLY A 51 11.98 -15.39 11.58
C GLY A 51 10.62 -15.70 10.99
N SER A 52 9.80 -14.70 10.75
CA SER A 52 8.50 -14.89 10.11
C SER A 52 8.62 -14.82 8.59
N HIS A 53 7.65 -15.41 7.90
CA HIS A 53 7.59 -15.44 6.43
C HIS A 53 6.39 -14.71 5.86
N HIS A 54 5.66 -13.99 6.70
CA HIS A 54 4.50 -13.20 6.25
C HIS A 54 4.28 -12.02 7.16
N ILE A 55 3.59 -11.02 6.63
CA ILE A 55 3.09 -9.89 7.42
C ILE A 55 1.62 -9.68 7.10
N ILE A 56 0.90 -9.10 8.05
CA ILE A 56 -0.42 -8.55 7.82
C ILE A 56 -0.31 -7.07 8.11
N THR A 57 -0.53 -6.25 7.10
CA THR A 57 -0.45 -4.80 7.22
C THR A 57 -1.75 -4.17 6.75
N THR A 58 -1.92 -2.90 7.00
CA THR A 58 -3.11 -2.16 6.60
C THR A 58 -2.77 -1.14 5.53
N MET A 59 -3.74 -0.90 4.63
CA MET A 59 -3.67 0.18 3.67
C MET A 59 -4.84 1.13 3.91
N PRO A 60 -4.62 2.44 3.77
CA PRO A 60 -5.72 3.39 3.85
C PRO A 60 -6.73 3.14 2.74
N ILE A 61 -7.98 3.48 3.00
CA ILE A 61 -9.03 3.42 1.99
C ILE A 61 -9.45 4.81 1.52
N THR A 62 -8.91 5.84 2.14
CA THR A 62 -9.21 7.23 1.77
C THR A 62 -7.91 7.95 1.43
N PHE A 63 -7.91 8.59 0.28
CA PHE A 63 -6.78 9.35 -0.23
C PHE A 63 -7.22 10.72 -0.66
N SER A 64 -6.41 11.73 -0.38
CA SER A 64 -6.66 13.11 -0.80
C SER A 64 -5.68 13.46 -1.92
N ILE A 65 -5.99 13.03 -3.13
CA ILE A 65 -5.18 13.32 -4.30
C ILE A 65 -5.87 14.43 -5.11
N PRO A 66 -5.17 15.54 -5.40
CA PRO A 66 -5.76 16.62 -6.19
C PRO A 66 -6.33 16.13 -7.51
N ASN A 67 -7.54 16.58 -7.83
CA ASN A 67 -8.23 16.29 -9.09
C ASN A 67 -8.54 14.81 -9.34
N MET A 68 -8.51 14.00 -8.31
CA MET A 68 -8.91 12.60 -8.41
C MET A 68 -9.97 12.27 -7.37
N SER A 69 -10.94 11.45 -7.77
CA SER A 69 -11.89 10.89 -6.82
C SER A 69 -11.18 9.89 -5.90
N ASN A 70 -11.78 9.63 -4.75
CA ASN A 70 -11.23 8.62 -3.85
C ASN A 70 -11.23 7.24 -4.51
N THR A 71 -12.26 6.92 -5.28
CA THR A 71 -12.35 5.63 -5.96
C THR A 71 -11.22 5.44 -6.97
N ASP A 72 -10.94 6.46 -7.78
CA ASP A 72 -9.85 6.39 -8.76
C ASP A 72 -8.49 6.37 -8.08
N SER A 73 -8.32 7.15 -7.02
CA SER A 73 -7.08 7.14 -6.23
C SER A 73 -6.81 5.76 -5.63
N GLN A 74 -7.83 5.16 -5.04
CA GLN A 74 -7.75 3.81 -4.49
C GLN A 74 -7.32 2.79 -5.53
N ARG A 75 -8.00 2.78 -6.68
CA ARG A 75 -7.68 1.84 -7.75
C ARG A 75 -6.24 1.98 -8.21
N TYR A 76 -5.82 3.21 -8.46
CA TYR A 76 -4.49 3.47 -8.96
C TYR A 76 -3.41 3.10 -7.95
N ILE A 77 -3.59 3.53 -6.70
CA ILE A 77 -2.60 3.30 -5.65
C ILE A 77 -2.51 1.82 -5.31
N TYR A 78 -3.66 1.15 -5.16
CA TYR A 78 -3.68 -0.28 -4.84
C TYR A 78 -3.07 -1.10 -5.97
N ALA A 79 -3.45 -0.82 -7.22
CA ALA A 79 -2.88 -1.53 -8.36
C ALA A 79 -1.36 -1.37 -8.42
N SER A 80 -0.86 -0.15 -8.19
CA SER A 80 0.58 0.11 -8.24
C SER A 80 1.34 -0.64 -7.14
N VAL A 81 0.81 -0.64 -5.91
CA VAL A 81 1.44 -1.35 -4.79
C VAL A 81 1.40 -2.87 -5.02
N ILE A 82 0.27 -3.38 -5.44
CA ILE A 82 0.08 -4.81 -5.70
C ILE A 82 1.00 -5.28 -6.81
N ASP A 83 1.06 -4.55 -7.92
CA ASP A 83 1.91 -4.89 -9.05
C ASP A 83 3.38 -4.92 -8.65
N GLU A 84 3.82 -3.96 -7.84
CA GLU A 84 5.19 -3.93 -7.35
C GLU A 84 5.51 -5.15 -6.49
N LEU A 85 4.61 -5.53 -5.60
CA LEU A 85 4.78 -6.70 -4.75
C LEU A 85 4.83 -7.98 -5.57
N ILE A 86 3.92 -8.14 -6.53
CA ILE A 86 3.88 -9.32 -7.39
C ILE A 86 5.15 -9.39 -8.24
N SER A 87 5.64 -8.27 -8.74
CA SER A 87 6.87 -8.22 -9.55
C SER A 87 8.10 -8.66 -8.76
N LYS A 88 8.06 -8.59 -7.42
CA LYS A 88 9.13 -9.02 -6.53
C LYS A 88 8.87 -10.40 -5.92
N ASP A 89 7.98 -11.18 -6.51
CA ASP A 89 7.66 -12.56 -6.14
C ASP A 89 6.93 -12.73 -4.82
N TYR A 90 6.31 -11.66 -4.30
CA TYR A 90 5.43 -11.79 -3.13
C TYR A 90 4.07 -12.31 -3.55
N ARG A 91 3.45 -13.07 -2.66
CA ARG A 91 2.03 -13.43 -2.79
C ARG A 91 1.22 -12.61 -1.82
N ILE A 92 0.05 -12.18 -2.24
CA ILE A 92 -0.77 -11.26 -1.45
C ILE A 92 -2.22 -11.70 -1.40
N TRP A 93 -2.86 -11.39 -0.29
CA TRP A 93 -4.30 -11.53 -0.10
C TRP A 93 -4.83 -10.23 0.47
N ILE A 94 -5.99 -9.81 -0.01
CA ILE A 94 -6.60 -8.56 0.38
C ILE A 94 -7.90 -8.86 1.09
N ALA A 95 -8.09 -8.25 2.28
CA ALA A 95 -9.32 -8.32 3.04
C ALA A 95 -9.87 -6.90 3.20
N PRO A 96 -10.86 -6.51 2.38
CA PRO A 96 -11.46 -5.18 2.49
C PRO A 96 -12.16 -5.00 3.84
N GLY A 97 -12.08 -3.80 4.38
CA GLY A 97 -12.75 -3.43 5.63
C GLY A 97 -13.44 -2.08 5.49
N LYS A 98 -14.14 -1.66 6.54
CA LYS A 98 -14.86 -0.38 6.53
C LYS A 98 -13.92 0.81 6.60
N ASP A 99 -12.92 0.74 7.47
CA ASP A 99 -12.03 1.87 7.75
C ASP A 99 -10.65 1.69 7.15
N VAL A 100 -10.19 0.46 7.05
CA VAL A 100 -8.90 0.12 6.48
C VAL A 100 -9.03 -1.18 5.70
N CYS A 101 -8.13 -1.36 4.75
CA CYS A 101 -7.99 -2.61 4.02
C CYS A 101 -6.80 -3.36 4.61
N LYS A 102 -6.97 -4.64 4.94
CA LYS A 102 -5.87 -5.48 5.41
C LYS A 102 -5.26 -6.23 4.25
N ILE A 103 -3.95 -6.28 4.21
CA ILE A 103 -3.21 -7.01 3.20
C ILE A 103 -2.29 -8.00 3.90
N LYS A 104 -2.39 -9.26 3.51
CA LYS A 104 -1.43 -10.28 3.91
C LYS A 104 -0.41 -10.44 2.79
N ILE A 105 0.86 -10.35 3.13
CA ILE A 105 1.97 -10.48 2.20
C ILE A 105 2.86 -11.62 2.67
N THR A 106 3.14 -12.58 1.81
CA THR A 106 4.01 -13.70 2.14
C THR A 106 5.11 -13.86 1.11
N TRP A 107 6.29 -14.28 1.57
CA TRP A 107 7.42 -14.62 0.72
C TRP A 107 7.83 -16.08 0.85
N MET A 108 7.00 -16.86 1.53
CA MET A 108 7.18 -18.29 1.62
C MET A 108 6.87 -18.95 0.28
N SER A 109 7.67 -19.94 -0.12
CA SER A 109 7.37 -20.68 -1.34
C SER A 109 6.08 -21.50 -1.16
N PRO A 110 5.36 -21.79 -2.27
CA PRO A 110 4.16 -22.62 -2.18
C PRO A 110 4.43 -24.01 -1.59
N GLU A 111 5.59 -24.59 -1.87
CA GLU A 111 5.98 -25.90 -1.34
C GLU A 111 6.18 -25.84 0.17
N ASP A 112 6.89 -24.83 0.66
CA ASP A 112 7.12 -24.66 2.10
C ASP A 112 5.82 -24.40 2.84
N GLU A 113 4.94 -23.61 2.24
CA GLU A 113 3.62 -23.33 2.84
C GLU A 113 2.78 -24.59 2.96
N THR A 114 2.79 -25.44 1.93
CA THR A 114 2.07 -26.71 1.94
C THR A 114 2.62 -27.63 3.02
N GLU A 115 3.92 -27.72 3.14
CA GLU A 115 4.59 -28.55 4.14
C GLU A 115 4.22 -28.10 5.56
N ILE A 116 4.25 -26.81 5.81
CA ILE A 116 3.89 -26.27 7.12
C ILE A 116 2.44 -26.56 7.45
N LYS A 117 1.53 -26.38 6.50
CA LYS A 117 0.12 -26.70 6.69
C LYS A 117 -0.08 -28.17 7.03
N TYR A 118 0.63 -29.05 6.34
CA TYR A 118 0.56 -30.47 6.60
C TYR A 118 1.04 -30.81 8.02
N GLN A 119 2.18 -30.24 8.42
CA GLN A 119 2.72 -30.43 9.76
C GLN A 119 1.77 -29.92 10.83
N MET A 120 1.16 -28.76 10.61
CA MET A 120 0.18 -28.21 11.56
C MET A 120 -1.04 -29.09 11.70
N GLN A 121 -1.51 -29.69 10.60
CA GLN A 121 -2.60 -30.64 10.64
C GLN A 121 -2.24 -31.89 11.43
N LEU A 122 -1.04 -32.41 11.28
CA LEU A 122 -0.55 -33.53 12.06
C LEU A 122 -0.51 -33.23 13.56
N ILE A 123 -0.01 -32.05 13.91
CA ILE A 123 0.06 -31.62 15.31
C ILE A 123 -1.35 -31.54 15.90
N ALA A 124 -2.27 -30.90 15.20
CA ALA A 124 -3.65 -30.76 15.64
C ALA A 124 -4.32 -32.12 15.82
N LYS A 125 -4.05 -33.04 14.89
CA LYS A 125 -4.58 -34.41 14.97
C LYS A 125 -4.07 -35.14 16.19
N HIS A 126 -2.80 -35.04 16.50
CA HIS A 126 -2.21 -35.67 17.69
C HIS A 126 -2.68 -35.00 18.98
N THR A 127 -2.82 -33.71 18.99
CA THR A 127 -3.30 -32.96 20.14
C THR A 127 -4.72 -33.35 20.52
N LYS A 128 -5.57 -33.63 19.53
CA LYS A 128 -6.96 -34.05 19.78
C LYS A 128 -7.07 -35.42 20.47
N LYS A 129 -6.03 -36.23 20.43
CA LYS A 129 -6.01 -37.54 21.07
C LYS A 129 -5.78 -37.46 22.57
N PHE A 130 -5.32 -36.33 23.03
CA PHE A 130 -5.07 -36.08 24.43
C PHE A 130 -6.22 -35.31 25.07
#